data_233770b413f0f4dc6b9ddab229e5bc74
#
_entry.id   233770b413f0f4dc6b9ddab229e5bc74
#
_cell.length_a   1.000
_cell.length_b   1.000
_cell.length_c   1.000
_cell.angle_alpha   90.00
_cell.angle_beta   90.00
_cell.angle_gamma   90.00
#
_symmetry.space_group_name_H-M   'P 1'
#
loop_
_entity.id
_entity.type
_entity.pdbx_description
1 polymer ?
#
loop_
_entity_poly.entity_id
_entity_poly.type
_entity_poly.pdbx_seq_one_letter_code
_entity_poly.pdbx_strand_id
1 'polypeptide(L)'
;MNLEREILKKVSLNNSFIHDDCAYLKNSQQLISTDTLVENVHFNLKIFSASQIAHRLFICSFSDIQSSGGYPQYALLNISFPNKNFAFIKKIIHFFQLLLRKYNIQLIGGDTTSSNNIYLSSTFISRPLVKNKVLNRKNAKIGDYIYTFKNIGFSKLGYLNLFKKTKLIKSLQNKSQKQFLSPKIQNYSLLFNQFKINSCMDISDSLFLSLKELSKQSKKKFLIKNLNLINPTLFKRLKLNEYHSLILLSGEEFIPVFTGKLSKSNIEKLKSKKINVINIGIVQKGKGISFEDLKNIKDNSFDHFKNNYSKL
;
A
#
# COMPACT_ATOMS: atom_id res chain seq x y z
N MET A 1 16.16 13.94 -10.04
CA MET A 1 16.75 13.51 -8.76
C MET A 1 15.60 13.23 -7.82
N ASN A 2 15.55 12.07 -7.16
CA ASN A 2 14.47 11.75 -6.21
C ASN A 2 15.01 12.08 -4.81
N LEU A 3 14.56 13.22 -4.24
CA LEU A 3 15.02 13.75 -2.95
C LEU A 3 14.78 12.76 -1.79
N GLU A 4 13.68 12.04 -1.81
CA GLU A 4 13.40 11.02 -0.80
C GLU A 4 14.48 9.93 -0.77
N ARG A 5 14.88 9.40 -1.93
CA ARG A 5 15.96 8.41 -2.02
C ARG A 5 17.31 8.93 -1.54
N GLU A 6 17.59 10.23 -1.70
CA GLU A 6 18.81 10.83 -1.18
C GLU A 6 18.79 10.95 0.33
N ILE A 7 17.65 11.38 0.90
CA ILE A 7 17.46 11.42 2.35
C ILE A 7 17.59 10.00 2.93
N LEU A 8 16.90 9.01 2.35
CA LEU A 8 16.99 7.61 2.78
C LEU A 8 18.42 7.08 2.74
N LYS A 9 19.21 7.41 1.71
CA LYS A 9 20.62 7.03 1.66
C LYS A 9 21.42 7.62 2.82
N LYS A 10 21.21 8.90 3.16
CA LYS A 10 21.91 9.55 4.28
C LYS A 10 21.53 8.94 5.63
N VAL A 11 20.24 8.66 5.84
CA VAL A 11 19.73 8.09 7.09
C VAL A 11 20.10 6.62 7.24
N SER A 12 20.22 5.87 6.12
CA SER A 12 20.47 4.42 6.13
C SER A 12 21.95 4.03 6.21
N LEU A 13 22.90 5.00 6.16
CA LEU A 13 24.35 4.72 6.05
C LEU A 13 24.88 3.77 7.14
N ASN A 14 24.25 3.69 8.30
CA ASN A 14 24.66 2.80 9.41
C ASN A 14 23.48 2.06 10.07
N ASN A 15 22.33 1.91 9.36
CA ASN A 15 21.13 1.41 10.00
C ASN A 15 20.48 0.28 9.17
N SER A 16 20.59 -0.94 9.66
CA SER A 16 20.01 -2.15 9.02
C SER A 16 18.49 -2.26 9.14
N PHE A 17 17.83 -1.39 9.93
CA PHE A 17 16.38 -1.41 10.15
C PHE A 17 15.59 -0.68 9.06
N ILE A 18 16.26 0.18 8.29
CA ILE A 18 15.64 0.97 7.22
C ILE A 18 15.76 0.16 5.93
N HIS A 19 14.66 -0.15 5.27
CA HIS A 19 14.54 -0.77 3.93
C HIS A 19 13.38 -1.75 3.80
N ASP A 20 12.59 -1.95 4.86
CA ASP A 20 11.35 -2.73 4.83
C ASP A 20 10.14 -1.83 5.15
N ASP A 21 8.93 -2.35 5.07
CA ASP A 21 7.70 -1.60 5.37
C ASP A 21 7.63 -1.22 6.86
N CYS A 22 8.22 -2.03 7.73
CA CYS A 22 8.27 -1.79 9.17
C CYS A 22 9.68 -1.91 9.73
N ALA A 23 9.96 -1.14 10.78
CA ALA A 23 11.08 -1.44 11.67
C ALA A 23 10.75 -2.67 12.53
N TYR A 24 11.69 -3.61 12.65
CA TYR A 24 11.56 -4.76 13.52
C TYR A 24 12.54 -4.71 14.68
N LEU A 25 12.02 -4.50 15.90
CA LEU A 25 12.81 -4.52 17.13
C LEU A 25 12.89 -5.96 17.65
N LYS A 26 13.99 -6.64 17.32
CA LYS A 26 14.15 -8.08 17.58
C LYS A 26 14.04 -8.46 19.06
N ASN A 27 14.61 -7.66 19.96
CA ASN A 27 14.61 -7.96 21.40
C ASN A 27 13.20 -7.92 22.01
N SER A 28 12.40 -6.93 21.65
CA SER A 28 11.01 -6.79 22.13
C SER A 28 10.00 -7.49 21.23
N GLN A 29 10.43 -8.06 20.11
CA GLN A 29 9.56 -8.70 19.10
C GLN A 29 8.48 -7.73 18.59
N GLN A 30 8.85 -6.47 18.33
CA GLN A 30 7.91 -5.43 17.89
C GLN A 30 8.14 -5.03 16.43
N LEU A 31 7.05 -4.89 15.70
CA LEU A 31 6.97 -4.24 14.40
C LEU A 31 6.40 -2.84 14.59
N ILE A 32 7.03 -1.85 14.00
CA ILE A 32 6.62 -0.43 14.09
C ILE A 32 6.62 0.15 12.69
N SER A 33 5.49 0.75 12.30
CA SER A 33 5.36 1.58 11.11
C SER A 33 4.81 2.95 11.46
N THR A 34 5.22 3.97 10.75
CA THR A 34 4.71 5.34 10.88
C THR A 34 4.55 5.98 9.52
N ASP A 35 3.38 6.58 9.30
CA ASP A 35 3.03 7.32 8.10
C ASP A 35 2.50 8.70 8.42
N THR A 36 2.73 9.63 7.50
CA THR A 36 2.27 11.00 7.62
C THR A 36 1.45 11.40 6.40
N LEU A 37 0.24 11.90 6.64
CA LEU A 37 -0.60 12.56 5.65
C LEU A 37 -0.47 14.07 5.75
N VAL A 38 -0.25 14.72 4.62
CA VAL A 38 -0.10 16.18 4.50
C VAL A 38 -1.20 16.73 3.62
N GLU A 39 -1.89 17.76 4.07
CA GLU A 39 -2.89 18.48 3.27
C GLU A 39 -2.26 18.99 1.98
N ASN A 40 -3.00 18.91 0.88
CA ASN A 40 -2.61 19.23 -0.49
C ASN A 40 -1.48 18.35 -1.09
N VAL A 41 -0.97 17.36 -0.34
CA VAL A 41 -0.05 16.34 -0.85
C VAL A 41 -0.76 14.98 -0.92
N HIS A 42 -1.39 14.53 0.17
CA HIS A 42 -2.04 13.23 0.28
C HIS A 42 -3.57 13.30 0.29
N PHE A 43 -4.14 14.46 0.58
CA PHE A 43 -5.57 14.73 0.54
C PHE A 43 -5.85 16.21 0.30
N ASN A 44 -7.05 16.51 -0.19
CA ASN A 44 -7.54 17.87 -0.40
C ASN A 44 -8.93 17.99 0.24
N LEU A 45 -9.15 19.04 1.04
CA LEU A 45 -10.39 19.25 1.80
C LEU A 45 -11.63 19.48 0.94
N LYS A 46 -11.45 19.84 -0.35
CA LYS A 46 -12.57 19.96 -1.31
C LYS A 46 -13.10 18.61 -1.79
N ILE A 47 -12.29 17.55 -1.67
CA ILE A 47 -12.58 16.22 -2.24
C ILE A 47 -12.76 15.19 -1.15
N PHE A 48 -11.94 15.22 -0.11
CA PHE A 48 -11.93 14.22 0.95
C PHE A 48 -12.79 14.66 2.14
N SER A 49 -13.73 13.83 2.55
CA SER A 49 -14.42 13.98 3.84
C SER A 49 -13.52 13.61 5.02
N ALA A 50 -13.89 14.02 6.22
CA ALA A 50 -13.16 13.67 7.45
C ALA A 50 -13.05 12.14 7.65
N SER A 51 -14.10 11.38 7.30
CA SER A 51 -14.08 9.92 7.39
C SER A 51 -13.10 9.27 6.40
N GLN A 52 -12.97 9.84 5.20
CA GLN A 52 -12.03 9.35 4.18
C GLN A 52 -10.58 9.67 4.54
N ILE A 53 -10.32 10.84 5.13
CA ILE A 53 -8.98 11.20 5.64
C ILE A 53 -8.59 10.28 6.80
N ALA A 54 -9.50 10.05 7.77
CA ALA A 54 -9.26 9.12 8.86
C ALA A 54 -9.01 7.69 8.37
N HIS A 55 -9.76 7.25 7.34
CA HIS A 55 -9.59 5.95 6.72
C HIS A 55 -8.20 5.81 6.07
N ARG A 56 -7.76 6.83 5.33
CA ARG A 56 -6.45 6.87 4.69
C ARG A 56 -5.33 6.87 5.73
N LEU A 57 -5.44 7.69 6.78
CA LEU A 57 -4.49 7.71 7.89
C LEU A 57 -4.34 6.34 8.56
N PHE A 58 -5.46 5.61 8.72
CA PHE A 58 -5.46 4.28 9.29
C PHE A 58 -4.79 3.25 8.36
N ILE A 59 -5.17 3.23 7.07
CA ILE A 59 -4.80 2.14 6.17
C ILE A 59 -3.32 2.19 5.78
N CYS A 60 -2.68 3.37 5.72
CA CYS A 60 -1.25 3.48 5.38
C CYS A 60 -0.41 2.60 6.31
N SER A 61 -0.28 2.96 7.58
CA SER A 61 0.50 2.19 8.55
C SER A 61 -0.08 0.80 8.85
N PHE A 62 -1.40 0.59 8.67
CA PHE A 62 -2.02 -0.73 8.82
C PHE A 62 -1.53 -1.71 7.73
N SER A 63 -1.43 -1.26 6.48
CA SER A 63 -0.95 -2.10 5.37
C SER A 63 0.50 -2.50 5.53
N ASP A 64 1.35 -1.59 6.00
CA ASP A 64 2.77 -1.86 6.29
C ASP A 64 2.94 -2.95 7.34
N ILE A 65 2.24 -2.81 8.47
CA ILE A 65 2.28 -3.82 9.54
C ILE A 65 1.84 -5.18 9.02
N GLN A 66 0.76 -5.22 8.22
CA GLN A 66 0.30 -6.48 7.66
C GLN A 66 1.30 -7.07 6.66
N SER A 67 1.86 -6.26 5.77
CA SER A 67 2.84 -6.71 4.78
C SER A 67 4.14 -7.21 5.41
N SER A 68 4.43 -6.74 6.65
CA SER A 68 5.52 -7.25 7.48
C SER A 68 5.16 -8.51 8.29
N GLY A 69 3.93 -9.03 8.16
CA GLY A 69 3.47 -10.24 8.86
C GLY A 69 3.01 -9.98 10.29
N GLY A 70 2.55 -8.75 10.59
CA GLY A 70 1.98 -8.34 11.87
C GLY A 70 0.48 -8.06 11.80
N TYR A 71 -0.09 -7.75 12.98
CA TYR A 71 -1.42 -7.16 13.12
C TYR A 71 -1.34 -6.09 14.21
N PRO A 72 -1.71 -4.83 13.94
CA PRO A 72 -1.55 -3.74 14.90
C PRO A 72 -2.29 -3.98 16.20
N GLN A 73 -1.66 -3.66 17.32
CA GLN A 73 -2.23 -3.74 18.66
C GLN A 73 -2.37 -2.35 19.28
N TYR A 74 -1.42 -1.47 19.00
CA TYR A 74 -1.38 -0.12 19.55
C TYR A 74 -1.18 0.91 18.43
N ALA A 75 -1.67 2.12 18.70
CA ALA A 75 -1.50 3.28 17.84
C ALA A 75 -1.07 4.51 18.65
N LEU A 76 -0.25 5.37 18.02
CA LEU A 76 0.00 6.76 18.39
C LEU A 76 -0.56 7.65 17.29
N LEU A 77 -1.05 8.83 17.65
CA LEU A 77 -1.64 9.79 16.71
C LEU A 77 -1.07 11.19 16.93
N ASN A 78 -0.31 11.70 15.97
CA ASN A 78 0.19 13.07 15.99
C ASN A 78 -0.61 13.92 15.02
N ILE A 79 -1.01 15.11 15.46
CA ILE A 79 -1.87 16.02 14.70
C ILE A 79 -1.31 17.43 14.78
N SER A 80 -1.15 18.06 13.61
CA SER A 80 -0.81 19.48 13.53
C SER A 80 -1.77 20.15 12.55
N PHE A 81 -2.38 21.30 12.95
CA PHE A 81 -3.46 21.90 12.16
C PHE A 81 -3.68 23.39 12.47
N PRO A 82 -4.28 24.16 11.53
CA PRO A 82 -4.71 25.53 11.78
C PRO A 82 -5.96 25.57 12.69
N ASN A 83 -6.03 26.53 13.63
CA ASN A 83 -7.16 26.67 14.56
C ASN A 83 -8.54 26.66 13.88
N LYS A 84 -8.68 27.30 12.71
CA LYS A 84 -9.93 27.31 11.93
C LYS A 84 -10.44 25.92 11.55
N ASN A 85 -9.59 24.89 11.54
CA ASN A 85 -9.94 23.53 11.18
C ASN A 85 -10.34 22.66 12.38
N PHE A 86 -10.39 23.19 13.59
CA PHE A 86 -10.63 22.43 14.83
C PHE A 86 -11.89 21.53 14.77
N ALA A 87 -13.03 22.05 14.30
CA ALA A 87 -14.26 21.27 14.18
C ALA A 87 -14.13 20.11 13.19
N PHE A 88 -13.36 20.30 12.11
CA PHE A 88 -13.11 19.26 11.12
C PHE A 88 -12.15 18.19 11.66
N ILE A 89 -11.12 18.60 12.38
CA ILE A 89 -10.15 17.69 13.04
C ILE A 89 -10.86 16.80 14.07
N LYS A 90 -11.78 17.34 14.88
CA LYS A 90 -12.59 16.51 15.80
C LYS A 90 -13.32 15.38 15.06
N LYS A 91 -13.85 15.64 13.86
CA LYS A 91 -14.50 14.61 13.04
C LYS A 91 -13.50 13.56 12.55
N ILE A 92 -12.29 13.99 12.12
CA ILE A 92 -11.23 13.04 11.71
C ILE A 92 -10.86 12.12 12.87
N ILE A 93 -10.61 12.70 14.07
CA ILE A 93 -10.26 11.92 15.27
C ILE A 93 -11.36 10.93 15.61
N HIS A 94 -12.63 11.37 15.59
CA HIS A 94 -13.78 10.50 15.85
C HIS A 94 -13.80 9.28 14.89
N PHE A 95 -13.70 9.50 13.58
CA PHE A 95 -13.70 8.41 12.61
C PHE A 95 -12.46 7.50 12.73
N PHE A 96 -11.30 8.07 13.05
CA PHE A 96 -10.09 7.29 13.31
C PHE A 96 -10.26 6.38 14.53
N GLN A 97 -10.81 6.90 15.64
CA GLN A 97 -11.13 6.10 16.83
C GLN A 97 -12.15 4.99 16.55
N LEU A 98 -13.16 5.24 15.70
CA LEU A 98 -14.11 4.20 15.27
C LEU A 98 -13.39 3.07 14.52
N LEU A 99 -12.42 3.40 13.65
CA LEU A 99 -11.61 2.40 12.97
C LEU A 99 -10.74 1.62 13.95
N LEU A 100 -10.05 2.30 14.87
CA LEU A 100 -9.23 1.63 15.89
C LEU A 100 -10.06 0.63 16.69
N ARG A 101 -11.24 1.03 17.18
CA ARG A 101 -12.17 0.13 17.90
C ARG A 101 -12.61 -1.06 17.04
N LYS A 102 -12.98 -0.82 15.79
CA LYS A 102 -13.41 -1.86 14.85
C LYS A 102 -12.34 -2.94 14.63
N TYR A 103 -11.07 -2.55 14.67
CA TYR A 103 -9.94 -3.45 14.44
C TYR A 103 -9.21 -3.86 15.75
N ASN A 104 -9.81 -3.55 16.91
CA ASN A 104 -9.26 -3.86 18.24
C ASN A 104 -7.84 -3.30 18.45
N ILE A 105 -7.62 -2.06 18.06
CA ILE A 105 -6.34 -1.37 18.21
C ILE A 105 -6.51 -0.29 19.28
N GLN A 106 -5.63 -0.26 20.27
CA GLN A 106 -5.66 0.71 21.37
C GLN A 106 -4.85 1.96 21.00
N LEU A 107 -5.48 3.14 21.08
CA LEU A 107 -4.76 4.42 21.03
C LEU A 107 -4.08 4.64 22.39
N ILE A 108 -2.74 4.74 22.40
CA ILE A 108 -1.94 4.82 23.63
C ILE A 108 -1.25 6.17 23.83
N GLY A 109 -1.39 7.10 22.88
CA GLY A 109 -0.82 8.45 23.00
C GLY A 109 -0.72 9.16 21.67
N GLY A 110 0.05 10.24 21.66
CA GLY A 110 0.28 11.09 20.49
C GLY A 110 0.63 12.50 20.92
N ASP A 111 0.64 13.42 19.96
CA ASP A 111 0.92 14.83 20.17
C ASP A 111 0.00 15.73 19.35
N THR A 112 -0.22 16.96 19.80
CA THR A 112 -1.06 17.94 19.11
C THR A 112 -0.40 19.32 19.10
N THR A 113 -0.20 19.86 17.90
CA THR A 113 0.45 21.15 17.71
C THR A 113 -0.31 22.03 16.72
N SER A 114 0.11 23.29 16.57
CA SER A 114 -0.43 24.21 15.58
C SER A 114 0.45 24.25 14.32
N SER A 115 -0.19 24.42 13.16
CA SER A 115 0.51 24.61 11.87
C SER A 115 -0.37 25.33 10.86
N ASN A 116 0.20 25.72 9.70
CA ASN A 116 -0.53 26.36 8.61
C ASN A 116 -1.39 25.41 7.76
N ASN A 117 -1.03 24.13 7.73
CA ASN A 117 -1.74 23.07 7.02
C ASN A 117 -2.03 21.91 7.97
N ILE A 118 -2.89 20.99 7.57
CA ILE A 118 -3.15 19.78 8.34
C ILE A 118 -2.07 18.74 8.06
N TYR A 119 -1.43 18.27 9.15
CA TYR A 119 -0.50 17.13 9.17
C TYR A 119 -1.04 16.10 10.14
N LEU A 120 -1.13 14.87 9.71
CA LEU A 120 -1.64 13.76 10.50
C LEU A 120 -0.66 12.61 10.39
N SER A 121 -0.11 12.16 11.52
CA SER A 121 0.76 10.97 11.54
C SER A 121 0.17 9.90 12.42
N SER A 122 0.14 8.66 11.94
CA SER A 122 -0.16 7.49 12.75
C SER A 122 1.06 6.59 12.85
N THR A 123 1.34 6.14 14.07
CA THR A 123 2.36 5.11 14.30
C THR A 123 1.66 3.88 14.84
N PHE A 124 1.79 2.76 14.16
CA PHE A 124 1.24 1.49 14.61
C PHE A 124 2.33 0.58 15.15
N ILE A 125 2.00 -0.08 16.27
CA ILE A 125 2.89 -1.02 16.96
C ILE A 125 2.20 -2.37 17.01
N SER A 126 2.96 -3.41 16.69
CA SER A 126 2.48 -4.78 16.56
C SER A 126 3.52 -5.77 17.07
N ARG A 127 3.11 -7.03 17.19
CA ARG A 127 4.01 -8.19 17.19
C ARG A 127 3.84 -9.00 15.91
N PRO A 128 4.88 -9.73 15.48
CA PRO A 128 4.72 -10.68 14.39
C PRO A 128 3.62 -11.70 14.73
N LEU A 129 2.77 -12.01 13.76
CA LEU A 129 1.71 -13.02 13.90
C LEU A 129 2.26 -14.42 14.19
N VAL A 130 3.44 -14.72 13.65
CA VAL A 130 4.20 -15.95 13.95
C VAL A 130 5.50 -15.54 14.64
N LYS A 131 5.72 -16.07 15.84
CA LYS A 131 6.90 -15.75 16.65
C LYS A 131 8.19 -15.87 15.84
N ASN A 132 9.05 -14.85 15.92
CA ASN A 132 10.33 -14.75 15.21
C ASN A 132 10.25 -14.79 13.67
N LYS A 133 9.05 -14.63 13.08
CA LYS A 133 8.88 -14.60 11.63
C LYS A 133 8.36 -13.23 11.20
N VAL A 134 9.22 -12.44 10.59
CA VAL A 134 8.88 -11.17 9.95
C VAL A 134 9.02 -11.32 8.45
N LEU A 135 8.04 -10.84 7.72
CA LEU A 135 8.11 -10.73 6.28
C LEU A 135 8.92 -9.48 5.92
N ASN A 136 9.70 -9.58 4.88
CA ASN A 136 10.52 -8.49 4.39
C ASN A 136 10.62 -8.53 2.86
N ARG A 137 11.21 -7.50 2.29
CA ARG A 137 11.32 -7.33 0.84
C ARG A 137 12.39 -8.23 0.19
N LYS A 138 13.36 -8.76 0.93
CA LYS A 138 14.63 -9.36 0.42
C LYS A 138 14.69 -10.87 0.27
N ASN A 139 13.67 -11.62 0.63
CA ASN A 139 13.77 -13.08 0.77
C ASN A 139 13.12 -13.89 -0.37
N ALA A 140 12.78 -13.28 -1.52
CA ALA A 140 12.25 -14.02 -2.66
C ALA A 140 13.22 -15.08 -3.16
N LYS A 141 12.71 -16.28 -3.46
CA LYS A 141 13.50 -17.45 -3.91
C LYS A 141 13.21 -17.77 -5.37
N ILE A 142 14.22 -18.27 -6.09
CA ILE A 142 14.02 -18.77 -7.45
C ILE A 142 12.95 -19.87 -7.42
N GLY A 143 12.00 -19.78 -8.34
CA GLY A 143 10.85 -20.68 -8.44
C GLY A 143 9.67 -20.32 -7.52
N ASP A 144 9.74 -19.21 -6.75
CA ASP A 144 8.56 -18.66 -6.12
C ASP A 144 7.63 -18.08 -7.18
N TYR A 145 6.34 -18.23 -6.98
CA TYR A 145 5.35 -17.47 -7.71
C TYR A 145 5.19 -16.08 -7.07
N ILE A 146 4.80 -15.11 -7.88
CA ILE A 146 4.51 -13.74 -7.46
C ILE A 146 3.00 -13.59 -7.40
N TYR A 147 2.50 -13.18 -6.24
CA TYR A 147 1.06 -13.07 -5.98
C TYR A 147 0.67 -11.67 -5.58
N THR A 148 -0.55 -11.30 -5.96
CA THR A 148 -1.28 -10.13 -5.44
C THR A 148 -2.78 -10.40 -5.50
N PHE A 149 -3.63 -9.37 -5.52
CA PHE A 149 -5.09 -9.47 -5.47
C PHE A 149 -5.75 -8.80 -6.67
N LYS A 150 -7.05 -9.06 -6.87
CA LYS A 150 -7.87 -8.39 -7.89
C LYS A 150 -8.12 -6.93 -7.56
N ASN A 151 -8.53 -6.20 -8.58
CA ASN A 151 -8.96 -4.80 -8.55
C ASN A 151 -7.84 -3.76 -8.40
N ILE A 152 -6.57 -4.13 -8.57
CA ILE A 152 -5.48 -3.16 -8.72
C ILE A 152 -5.70 -2.34 -9.99
N GLY A 153 -5.54 -1.00 -9.90
CA GLY A 153 -5.79 -0.04 -10.98
C GLY A 153 -7.04 0.81 -10.73
N PHE A 154 -7.97 0.36 -9.87
CA PHE A 154 -9.13 1.18 -9.55
C PHE A 154 -8.77 2.42 -8.73
N SER A 155 -7.76 2.38 -7.87
CA SER A 155 -7.27 3.56 -7.16
C SER A 155 -6.80 4.63 -8.14
N LYS A 156 -5.90 4.28 -9.08
CA LYS A 156 -5.45 5.20 -10.13
C LYS A 156 -6.60 5.71 -11.01
N LEU A 157 -7.53 4.85 -11.37
CA LEU A 157 -8.69 5.25 -12.17
C LEU A 157 -9.58 6.25 -11.41
N GLY A 158 -9.75 6.07 -10.10
CA GLY A 158 -10.44 7.01 -9.21
C GLY A 158 -9.75 8.37 -9.15
N TYR A 159 -8.44 8.37 -9.00
CA TYR A 159 -7.62 9.58 -9.08
C TYR A 159 -7.81 10.31 -10.42
N LEU A 160 -7.67 9.60 -11.55
CA LEU A 160 -7.84 10.18 -12.88
C LEU A 160 -9.24 10.76 -13.08
N ASN A 161 -10.28 10.10 -12.58
CA ASN A 161 -11.64 10.58 -12.66
C ASN A 161 -11.87 11.84 -11.80
N LEU A 162 -11.37 11.88 -10.57
CA LEU A 162 -11.57 13.01 -9.64
C LEU A 162 -10.73 14.24 -10.00
N PHE A 163 -9.47 14.05 -10.37
CA PHE A 163 -8.51 15.13 -10.56
C PHE A 163 -8.22 15.46 -12.02
N LYS A 164 -8.28 14.50 -12.91
CA LYS A 164 -8.02 14.70 -14.36
C LYS A 164 -9.29 14.72 -15.20
N LYS A 165 -10.47 14.69 -14.56
CA LYS A 165 -11.80 14.73 -15.21
C LYS A 165 -11.98 13.67 -16.30
N THR A 166 -11.31 12.51 -16.17
CA THR A 166 -11.47 11.39 -17.10
C THR A 166 -12.91 10.89 -17.05
N LYS A 167 -13.60 10.92 -18.20
CA LYS A 167 -15.00 10.46 -18.28
C LYS A 167 -15.07 8.94 -18.16
N LEU A 168 -15.85 8.45 -17.20
CA LEU A 168 -16.11 7.03 -16.98
C LEU A 168 -17.62 6.78 -16.98
N ILE A 169 -18.01 5.55 -17.33
CA ILE A 169 -19.39 5.11 -17.08
C ILE A 169 -19.66 5.07 -15.58
N LYS A 170 -20.89 5.37 -15.16
CA LYS A 170 -21.24 5.61 -13.75
C LYS A 170 -20.84 4.46 -12.80
N SER A 171 -21.00 3.21 -13.23
CA SER A 171 -20.61 2.03 -12.42
C SER A 171 -19.09 1.99 -12.15
N LEU A 172 -18.25 2.29 -13.15
CA LEU A 172 -16.80 2.37 -12.99
C LEU A 172 -16.40 3.60 -12.16
N GLN A 173 -17.06 4.73 -12.38
CA GLN A 173 -16.82 5.95 -11.61
C GLN A 173 -17.01 5.70 -10.12
N ASN A 174 -18.17 5.20 -9.71
CA ASN A 174 -18.46 4.93 -8.29
C ASN A 174 -17.47 3.95 -7.68
N LYS A 175 -17.16 2.86 -8.38
CA LYS A 175 -16.22 1.84 -7.90
C LYS A 175 -14.81 2.38 -7.76
N SER A 176 -14.32 3.12 -8.75
CA SER A 176 -12.96 3.67 -8.76
C SER A 176 -12.79 4.80 -7.74
N GLN A 177 -13.76 5.72 -7.64
CA GLN A 177 -13.72 6.77 -6.62
C GLN A 177 -13.75 6.17 -5.21
N LYS A 178 -14.61 5.16 -4.96
CA LYS A 178 -14.63 4.47 -3.67
C LYS A 178 -13.28 3.82 -3.34
N GLN A 179 -12.65 3.14 -4.33
CA GLN A 179 -11.34 2.52 -4.11
C GLN A 179 -10.26 3.55 -3.80
N PHE A 180 -10.26 4.69 -4.47
CA PHE A 180 -9.29 5.77 -4.24
C PHE A 180 -9.52 6.49 -2.90
N LEU A 181 -10.78 6.88 -2.60
CA LEU A 181 -11.10 7.69 -1.41
C LEU A 181 -11.16 6.87 -0.11
N SER A 182 -11.53 5.60 -0.20
CA SER A 182 -11.70 4.68 0.93
C SER A 182 -11.38 3.25 0.51
N PRO A 183 -10.10 2.93 0.25
CA PRO A 183 -9.69 1.60 -0.15
C PRO A 183 -10.09 0.57 0.91
N LYS A 184 -10.41 -0.66 0.45
CA LYS A 184 -10.90 -1.70 1.35
C LYS A 184 -9.81 -2.14 2.33
N ILE A 185 -10.03 -1.97 3.62
CA ILE A 185 -9.20 -2.57 4.66
C ILE A 185 -9.54 -4.07 4.73
N GLN A 186 -8.55 -4.91 4.47
CA GLN A 186 -8.69 -6.36 4.54
C GLN A 186 -7.64 -6.94 5.49
N ASN A 187 -8.06 -7.93 6.30
CA ASN A 187 -7.16 -8.64 7.19
C ASN A 187 -6.52 -9.83 6.46
N TYR A 188 -5.20 -9.82 6.33
CA TYR A 188 -4.41 -10.88 5.69
C TYR A 188 -3.74 -11.83 6.69
N SER A 189 -4.05 -11.74 7.98
CA SER A 189 -3.42 -12.55 9.03
C SER A 189 -3.49 -14.06 8.74
N LEU A 190 -4.62 -14.53 8.20
CA LEU A 190 -4.77 -15.93 7.81
C LEU A 190 -3.73 -16.36 6.76
N LEU A 191 -3.50 -15.50 5.75
CA LEU A 191 -2.51 -15.76 4.70
C LEU A 191 -1.11 -15.87 5.30
N PHE A 192 -0.73 -14.93 6.16
CA PHE A 192 0.62 -14.85 6.69
C PHE A 192 0.90 -15.86 7.80
N ASN A 193 -0.12 -16.28 8.55
CA ASN A 193 0.00 -17.30 9.60
C ASN A 193 0.13 -18.71 9.04
N GLN A 194 -0.63 -19.05 8.01
CA GLN A 194 -0.80 -20.43 7.60
C GLN A 194 0.07 -20.84 6.41
N PHE A 195 0.60 -19.88 5.66
CA PHE A 195 1.33 -20.18 4.43
C PHE A 195 2.76 -19.63 4.46
N LYS A 196 3.63 -20.33 3.72
CA LYS A 196 5.03 -19.93 3.61
C LYS A 196 5.16 -18.82 2.57
N ILE A 197 5.25 -17.59 3.05
CA ILE A 197 5.57 -16.41 2.27
C ILE A 197 7.05 -16.10 2.45
N ASN A 198 7.76 -15.81 1.36
CA ASN A 198 9.20 -15.58 1.37
C ASN A 198 9.54 -14.09 1.36
N SER A 199 8.87 -13.27 0.53
CA SER A 199 9.00 -11.81 0.56
C SER A 199 7.65 -11.16 0.38
N CYS A 200 7.49 -9.96 0.95
CA CYS A 200 6.24 -9.21 0.90
C CYS A 200 6.52 -7.71 1.02
N MET A 201 5.70 -6.90 0.40
CA MET A 201 5.50 -5.48 0.71
C MET A 201 4.10 -5.05 0.27
N ASP A 202 3.62 -3.92 0.75
CA ASP A 202 2.36 -3.35 0.29
C ASP A 202 2.50 -2.60 -1.06
N ILE A 203 1.36 -2.24 -1.65
CA ILE A 203 1.28 -1.41 -2.86
C ILE A 203 0.80 -0.04 -2.44
N SER A 204 1.73 0.83 -2.04
CA SER A 204 1.51 2.24 -1.70
C SER A 204 1.74 3.16 -2.89
N ASP A 205 2.96 3.22 -3.44
CA ASP A 205 3.30 4.11 -4.56
C ASP A 205 2.82 3.58 -5.92
N SER A 206 3.10 2.32 -6.22
CA SER A 206 2.56 1.59 -7.37
C SER A 206 2.96 0.12 -7.35
N LEU A 207 2.17 -0.73 -8.03
CA LEU A 207 2.52 -2.14 -8.21
C LEU A 207 3.91 -2.30 -8.89
N PHE A 208 4.22 -1.44 -9.86
CA PHE A 208 5.52 -1.47 -10.55
C PHE A 208 6.68 -1.21 -9.60
N LEU A 209 6.59 -0.18 -8.75
CA LEU A 209 7.63 0.13 -7.77
C LEU A 209 7.77 -0.98 -6.72
N SER A 210 6.65 -1.52 -6.22
CA SER A 210 6.69 -2.61 -5.25
C SER A 210 7.37 -3.85 -5.84
N LEU A 211 7.05 -4.23 -7.08
CA LEU A 211 7.74 -5.33 -7.78
C LEU A 211 9.23 -5.04 -7.98
N LYS A 212 9.58 -3.80 -8.35
CA LYS A 212 10.96 -3.36 -8.56
C LYS A 212 11.78 -3.43 -7.27
N GLU A 213 11.20 -3.00 -6.16
CA GLU A 213 11.87 -3.01 -4.86
C GLU A 213 12.05 -4.44 -4.34
N LEU A 214 11.04 -5.30 -4.41
CA LEU A 214 11.14 -6.72 -4.06
C LEU A 214 12.21 -7.44 -4.89
N SER A 215 12.24 -7.21 -6.22
CA SER A 215 13.24 -7.77 -7.13
C SER A 215 14.65 -7.30 -6.79
N LYS A 216 14.83 -6.00 -6.55
CA LYS A 216 16.11 -5.37 -6.23
C LYS A 216 16.67 -5.90 -4.90
N GLN A 217 15.86 -5.89 -3.84
CA GLN A 217 16.31 -6.33 -2.51
C GLN A 217 16.56 -7.84 -2.45
N SER A 218 15.72 -8.62 -3.13
CA SER A 218 15.94 -10.07 -3.25
C SER A 218 17.09 -10.45 -4.20
N LYS A 219 17.60 -9.51 -4.99
CA LYS A 219 18.62 -9.75 -6.04
C LYS A 219 18.18 -10.85 -7.01
N LYS A 220 16.92 -10.84 -7.41
CA LYS A 220 16.29 -11.83 -8.29
C LYS A 220 15.58 -11.14 -9.45
N LYS A 221 15.39 -11.87 -10.55
CA LYS A 221 14.57 -11.44 -11.69
C LYS A 221 13.10 -11.80 -11.42
N PHE A 222 12.19 -10.85 -11.59
CA PHE A 222 10.76 -11.06 -11.53
C PHE A 222 10.20 -11.06 -12.96
N LEU A 223 9.73 -12.21 -13.43
CA LEU A 223 9.02 -12.34 -14.71
C LEU A 223 7.53 -12.23 -14.48
N ILE A 224 6.93 -11.17 -14.95
CA ILE A 224 5.48 -10.90 -14.85
C ILE A 224 4.79 -11.46 -16.10
N LYS A 225 3.80 -12.33 -15.88
CA LYS A 225 3.10 -13.08 -16.93
C LYS A 225 1.63 -12.72 -17.06
N ASN A 226 1.02 -12.20 -15.99
CA ASN A 226 -0.41 -11.95 -15.93
C ASN A 226 -0.70 -10.66 -15.20
N LEU A 227 -1.31 -9.72 -15.90
CA LEU A 227 -1.79 -8.45 -15.35
C LEU A 227 -3.31 -8.32 -15.45
N ASN A 228 -4.06 -9.42 -15.63
CA ASN A 228 -5.52 -9.42 -15.68
C ASN A 228 -6.13 -9.23 -14.26
N LEU A 229 -5.77 -8.13 -13.61
CA LEU A 229 -6.18 -7.81 -12.24
C LEU A 229 -7.52 -7.08 -12.17
N ILE A 230 -7.96 -6.51 -13.29
CA ILE A 230 -9.29 -5.97 -13.51
C ILE A 230 -9.87 -6.67 -14.74
N ASN A 231 -11.21 -6.83 -14.81
CA ASN A 231 -11.83 -7.39 -16.00
C ASN A 231 -11.55 -6.50 -17.24
N PRO A 232 -10.81 -6.99 -18.26
CA PRO A 232 -10.46 -6.19 -19.43
C PRO A 232 -11.67 -5.69 -20.23
N THR A 233 -12.82 -6.40 -20.18
CA THR A 233 -14.04 -5.98 -20.89
C THR A 233 -14.61 -4.66 -20.34
N LEU A 234 -14.30 -4.29 -19.11
CA LEU A 234 -14.67 -3.00 -18.54
C LEU A 234 -13.90 -1.82 -19.22
N PHE A 235 -12.80 -2.13 -19.89
CA PHE A 235 -11.91 -1.15 -20.53
C PHE A 235 -11.80 -1.34 -22.04
N LYS A 236 -12.88 -1.78 -22.70
CA LYS A 236 -12.91 -2.06 -24.15
C LYS A 236 -12.37 -0.92 -25.04
N ARG A 237 -12.35 0.32 -24.53
CA ARG A 237 -11.86 1.51 -25.22
C ARG A 237 -10.38 1.83 -24.95
N LEU A 238 -9.76 1.19 -23.96
CA LEU A 238 -8.35 1.38 -23.65
C LEU A 238 -7.49 0.47 -24.51
N LYS A 239 -6.43 1.01 -25.08
CA LYS A 239 -5.38 0.20 -25.72
C LYS A 239 -4.75 -0.73 -24.67
N LEU A 240 -4.24 -1.87 -25.09
CA LEU A 240 -3.62 -2.85 -24.16
C LEU A 240 -2.51 -2.23 -23.30
N ASN A 241 -1.66 -1.38 -23.91
CA ASN A 241 -0.59 -0.70 -23.18
C ASN A 241 -1.11 0.28 -22.12
N GLU A 242 -2.24 0.96 -22.39
CA GLU A 242 -2.90 1.86 -21.44
C GLU A 242 -3.50 1.05 -20.28
N TYR A 243 -4.11 -0.11 -20.55
CA TYR A 243 -4.66 -1.01 -19.53
C TYR A 243 -3.56 -1.51 -18.57
N HIS A 244 -2.44 -2.00 -19.10
CA HIS A 244 -1.33 -2.50 -18.29
C HIS A 244 -0.65 -1.35 -17.51
N SER A 245 -0.49 -0.19 -18.13
CA SER A 245 0.03 1.01 -17.46
C SER A 245 -0.87 1.47 -16.32
N LEU A 246 -2.19 1.40 -16.50
CA LEU A 246 -3.15 1.71 -15.44
C LEU A 246 -2.94 0.81 -14.22
N ILE A 247 -2.75 -0.49 -14.41
CA ILE A 247 -2.53 -1.47 -13.35
C ILE A 247 -1.16 -1.29 -12.69
N LEU A 248 -0.11 -1.26 -13.50
CA LEU A 248 1.26 -1.21 -12.99
C LEU A 248 1.61 0.09 -12.28
N LEU A 249 1.05 1.20 -12.73
CA LEU A 249 1.25 2.52 -12.14
C LEU A 249 0.16 2.91 -11.13
N SER A 250 -0.67 1.97 -10.68
CA SER A 250 -1.64 2.21 -9.61
C SER A 250 -0.97 2.12 -8.26
N GLY A 251 -0.99 3.22 -7.53
CA GLY A 251 -0.63 3.32 -6.12
C GLY A 251 -1.86 3.43 -5.23
N GLU A 252 -1.61 3.56 -3.92
CA GLU A 252 -2.64 3.69 -2.88
C GLU A 252 -3.66 2.54 -2.92
N GLU A 253 -3.20 1.36 -3.27
CA GLU A 253 -4.01 0.15 -3.24
C GLU A 253 -4.02 -0.49 -1.84
N PHE A 254 -2.94 -0.30 -1.05
CA PHE A 254 -2.76 -0.76 0.32
C PHE A 254 -3.06 -2.25 0.50
N ILE A 255 -2.64 -3.04 -0.46
CA ILE A 255 -2.74 -4.49 -0.47
C ILE A 255 -1.36 -5.09 -0.72
N PRO A 256 -1.09 -6.31 -0.21
CA PRO A 256 0.24 -6.90 -0.36
C PRO A 256 0.50 -7.43 -1.78
N VAL A 257 1.73 -7.29 -2.23
CA VAL A 257 2.36 -8.11 -3.27
C VAL A 257 3.43 -8.97 -2.59
N PHE A 258 3.43 -10.27 -2.87
CA PHE A 258 4.28 -11.21 -2.14
C PHE A 258 4.76 -12.38 -3.01
N THR A 259 5.79 -13.08 -2.53
CA THR A 259 6.36 -14.26 -3.20
C THR A 259 6.27 -15.49 -2.31
N GLY A 260 6.08 -16.64 -2.93
CA GLY A 260 6.01 -17.92 -2.23
C GLY A 260 5.51 -19.04 -3.12
N LYS A 261 5.22 -20.20 -2.52
CA LYS A 261 4.64 -21.36 -3.20
C LYS A 261 3.33 -21.73 -2.53
N LEU A 262 2.21 -21.37 -3.14
CA LEU A 262 0.87 -21.78 -2.73
C LEU A 262 0.41 -22.94 -3.61
N SER A 263 0.00 -24.06 -3.00
CA SER A 263 -0.66 -25.16 -3.70
C SER A 263 -2.07 -24.76 -4.16
N LYS A 264 -2.68 -25.54 -5.07
CA LYS A 264 -4.08 -25.34 -5.48
C LYS A 264 -5.02 -25.36 -4.27
N SER A 265 -4.85 -26.33 -3.36
CA SER A 265 -5.64 -26.41 -2.12
C SER A 265 -5.46 -25.21 -1.21
N ASN A 266 -4.25 -24.65 -1.11
CA ASN A 266 -4.01 -23.40 -0.37
C ASN A 266 -4.82 -22.23 -0.97
N ILE A 267 -4.81 -22.08 -2.28
CA ILE A 267 -5.55 -21.02 -2.99
C ILE A 267 -7.05 -21.18 -2.79
N GLU A 268 -7.58 -22.40 -2.87
CA GLU A 268 -8.99 -22.69 -2.62
C GLU A 268 -9.39 -22.38 -1.17
N LYS A 269 -8.56 -22.77 -0.20
CA LYS A 269 -8.76 -22.44 1.22
C LYS A 269 -8.77 -20.93 1.46
N LEU A 270 -7.89 -20.17 0.82
CA LEU A 270 -7.91 -18.71 0.91
C LEU A 270 -9.18 -18.12 0.26
N LYS A 271 -9.58 -18.65 -0.90
CA LYS A 271 -10.78 -18.22 -1.61
C LYS A 271 -12.05 -18.44 -0.78
N SER A 272 -12.19 -19.57 -0.08
CA SER A 272 -13.32 -19.83 0.83
C SER A 272 -13.42 -18.81 1.98
N LYS A 273 -12.29 -18.20 2.36
CA LYS A 273 -12.20 -17.11 3.35
C LYS A 273 -12.23 -15.71 2.72
N LYS A 274 -12.67 -15.60 1.45
CA LYS A 274 -12.76 -14.34 0.68
C LYS A 274 -11.41 -13.64 0.46
N ILE A 275 -10.30 -14.38 0.51
CA ILE A 275 -8.95 -13.92 0.21
C ILE A 275 -8.57 -14.45 -1.18
N ASN A 276 -8.82 -13.64 -2.22
CA ASN A 276 -8.65 -14.06 -3.61
C ASN A 276 -7.27 -13.65 -4.13
N VAL A 277 -6.28 -14.50 -3.94
CA VAL A 277 -4.93 -14.30 -4.46
C VAL A 277 -4.85 -14.64 -5.96
N ILE A 278 -4.01 -13.92 -6.68
CA ILE A 278 -3.75 -14.10 -8.11
C ILE A 278 -2.24 -14.25 -8.30
N ASN A 279 -1.85 -15.28 -9.02
CA ASN A 279 -0.51 -15.42 -9.53
C ASN A 279 -0.32 -14.48 -10.72
N ILE A 280 0.65 -13.56 -10.59
CA ILE A 280 0.99 -12.59 -11.64
C ILE A 280 2.34 -12.88 -12.29
N GLY A 281 3.12 -13.85 -11.80
CA GLY A 281 4.42 -14.13 -12.36
C GLY A 281 5.24 -15.13 -11.54
N ILE A 282 6.53 -15.21 -11.86
CA ILE A 282 7.48 -16.12 -11.25
C ILE A 282 8.83 -15.45 -11.01
N VAL A 283 9.50 -15.84 -9.94
CA VAL A 283 10.85 -15.42 -9.60
C VAL A 283 11.89 -16.31 -10.29
N GLN A 284 12.82 -15.69 -11.00
CA GLN A 284 13.86 -16.35 -11.79
C GLN A 284 15.28 -15.95 -11.36
N LYS A 285 16.29 -16.67 -11.87
CA LYS A 285 17.70 -16.25 -11.79
C LYS A 285 17.89 -14.94 -12.58
N GLY A 286 18.71 -14.03 -12.06
CA GLY A 286 18.97 -12.72 -12.65
C GLY A 286 18.50 -11.57 -11.76
N LYS A 287 18.38 -10.38 -12.32
CA LYS A 287 17.98 -9.15 -11.61
C LYS A 287 16.94 -8.38 -12.43
N GLY A 288 16.15 -7.55 -11.77
CA GLY A 288 15.19 -6.65 -12.39
C GLY A 288 13.84 -7.29 -12.70
N ILE A 289 12.99 -6.56 -13.42
CA ILE A 289 11.66 -6.99 -13.83
C ILE A 289 11.64 -7.18 -15.33
N SER A 290 10.93 -8.19 -15.79
CA SER A 290 10.55 -8.37 -17.19
C SER A 290 9.09 -8.75 -17.30
N PHE A 291 8.49 -8.42 -18.42
CA PHE A 291 7.10 -8.71 -18.74
C PHE A 291 7.06 -9.63 -19.95
N GLU A 292 6.13 -10.60 -19.95
CA GLU A 292 5.99 -11.54 -21.07
C GLU A 292 5.41 -10.82 -22.30
N ASP A 293 4.39 -9.95 -22.08
CA ASP A 293 3.62 -9.31 -23.15
C ASP A 293 3.85 -7.80 -23.31
N LEU A 294 4.82 -7.21 -22.60
CA LEU A 294 5.02 -5.76 -22.60
C LEU A 294 6.47 -5.37 -22.88
N LYS A 295 6.64 -4.52 -23.89
CA LYS A 295 7.90 -3.84 -24.17
C LYS A 295 7.82 -2.41 -23.61
N ASN A 296 8.72 -2.05 -22.69
CA ASN A 296 8.97 -0.68 -22.20
C ASN A 296 7.79 0.00 -21.45
N ILE A 297 7.77 -0.13 -20.13
CA ILE A 297 6.96 0.73 -19.26
C ILE A 297 7.83 1.88 -18.74
N LYS A 298 7.41 3.12 -19.03
CA LYS A 298 8.03 4.29 -18.40
C LYS A 298 7.58 4.38 -16.95
N ASP A 299 8.53 4.52 -16.04
CA ASP A 299 8.28 4.71 -14.61
C ASP A 299 7.77 6.15 -14.37
N ASN A 300 6.45 6.31 -14.35
CA ASN A 300 5.74 7.55 -14.01
C ASN A 300 5.00 7.40 -12.67
N SER A 301 5.60 6.68 -11.72
CA SER A 301 5.05 6.49 -10.37
C SER A 301 5.00 7.80 -9.59
N PHE A 302 4.23 7.81 -8.50
CA PHE A 302 4.07 8.99 -7.65
C PHE A 302 5.41 9.43 -7.05
N ASP A 303 5.62 10.74 -6.94
CA ASP A 303 6.80 11.35 -6.31
C ASP A 303 6.31 12.50 -5.41
N HIS A 304 6.48 12.37 -4.10
CA HIS A 304 6.03 13.32 -3.09
C HIS A 304 6.50 14.76 -3.33
N PHE A 305 7.65 14.95 -3.97
CA PHE A 305 8.23 16.26 -4.24
C PHE A 305 7.82 16.86 -5.59
N LYS A 306 7.19 16.06 -6.47
CA LYS A 306 6.75 16.50 -7.81
C LYS A 306 5.24 16.52 -7.97
N ASN A 307 4.53 15.62 -7.29
CA ASN A 307 3.10 15.41 -7.43
C ASN A 307 2.40 15.85 -6.14
N ASN A 308 1.65 16.93 -6.19
CA ASN A 308 0.81 17.37 -5.08
C ASN A 308 -0.57 17.79 -5.60
N TYR A 309 -1.59 17.74 -4.75
CA TYR A 309 -2.95 18.13 -5.09
C TYR A 309 -3.15 19.65 -5.13
N SER A 310 -2.17 20.47 -4.73
CA SER A 310 -2.26 21.93 -4.76
C SER A 310 -2.24 22.51 -6.18
N LYS A 311 -1.75 21.73 -7.16
CA LYS A 311 -1.70 22.12 -8.58
C LYS A 311 -2.91 21.63 -9.38
N LEU A 312 -3.94 21.14 -8.72
CA LEU A 312 -5.20 20.64 -9.27
C LEU A 312 -6.38 21.43 -8.69
#